data_bc505b2004a5bfa6501e2d85550b29f9
#
_entry.id   bc505b2004a5bfa6501e2d85550b29f9
#
_cell.length_a   1.000
_cell.length_b   1.000
_cell.length_c   1.000
_cell.angle_alpha   90.00
_cell.angle_beta   90.00
_cell.angle_gamma   90.00
#
_symmetry.space_group_name_H-M   'P 1'
#
loop_
_entity.id
_entity.type
_entity.pdbx_description
1 polymer ?
#
loop_
_entity_poly.entity_id
_entity_poly.type
_entity_poly.pdbx_seq_one_letter_code
_entity_poly.pdbx_strand_id
1 'polypeptide(L)'
;MSTEDKMATDDHYKTLEVDRRASDAVISAAYKALVKQAHDAKDEERWKRLNAAYEVLSDTAKRKKHDRTAADSIKRGKVIGDYRILEQIAEGGFGTTYKAEHRLTGKLVCIKHASHVSAHDEQILLDEARSCWDLRHWGIPAMRDILRMPDDSMALVMSYVPGPTLAEVLEKKEYNNGLDAEHVAWIVDRTLNILKYLHFNGVVHGDMKPQNMIIQPEDHTVVLVDYGLSKVKPTRKDGALGYTPFFASPEQESGRVPLPESDFFGLGKTMIFALGGDVEFIKVPEHTPDAMCEFIKHLIKQDPLARPNWQDVDLCEEFRKIRKACFGRTFSNMKPLKI
;
A
#
# COMPACT_ATOMS: atom_id res chain seq x y z
N MET A 1 45.86 -4.60 1.08
CA MET A 1 44.66 -5.14 1.75
C MET A 1 44.02 -3.94 2.45
N SER A 2 43.02 -3.38 1.83
CA SER A 2 42.37 -2.13 2.24
C SER A 2 41.40 -2.39 3.38
N THR A 3 41.26 -1.39 4.26
CA THR A 3 40.43 -1.33 5.45
C THR A 3 38.92 -1.33 5.18
N GLU A 4 38.47 -1.67 3.97
CA GLU A 4 37.06 -1.65 3.53
C GLU A 4 36.32 -3.00 3.69
N ASP A 5 36.99 -4.07 4.09
CA ASP A 5 36.41 -5.42 4.20
C ASP A 5 35.90 -5.78 5.62
N LYS A 6 35.71 -4.80 6.51
CA LYS A 6 35.36 -5.04 7.92
C LYS A 6 34.01 -4.48 8.36
N MET A 7 33.07 -4.23 7.47
CA MET A 7 31.66 -3.99 7.82
C MET A 7 30.74 -5.10 7.30
N ALA A 8 31.01 -6.34 7.71
CA ALA A 8 29.94 -7.32 7.83
C ALA A 8 29.01 -6.79 8.92
N THR A 9 27.79 -6.40 8.56
CA THR A 9 26.76 -5.95 9.50
C THR A 9 26.61 -7.00 10.59
N ASP A 10 27.02 -6.66 11.81
CA ASP A 10 26.86 -7.52 12.99
C ASP A 10 25.38 -7.86 13.11
N ASP A 11 25.01 -9.12 12.91
CA ASP A 11 23.62 -9.57 13.04
C ASP A 11 23.29 -9.63 14.55
N HIS A 12 22.71 -8.55 15.05
CA HIS A 12 22.37 -8.39 16.47
C HIS A 12 21.46 -9.51 17.01
N TYR A 13 20.61 -10.10 16.15
CA TYR A 13 19.76 -11.23 16.53
C TYR A 13 20.60 -12.49 16.78
N LYS A 14 21.60 -12.76 15.93
CA LYS A 14 22.55 -13.86 16.15
C LYS A 14 23.40 -13.63 17.37
N THR A 15 23.78 -12.37 17.63
CA THR A 15 24.56 -12.02 18.82
C THR A 15 23.79 -12.31 20.11
N LEU A 16 22.47 -12.06 20.14
CA LEU A 16 21.59 -12.40 21.26
C LEU A 16 21.01 -13.82 21.19
N GLU A 17 21.41 -14.64 20.21
CA GLU A 17 20.94 -16.03 20.04
C GLU A 17 19.40 -16.12 20.00
N VAL A 18 18.74 -15.14 19.35
CA VAL A 18 17.28 -15.09 19.22
C VAL A 18 16.86 -15.04 17.74
N ASP A 19 15.66 -15.51 17.47
CA ASP A 19 15.04 -15.35 16.18
C ASP A 19 14.71 -13.89 15.89
N ARG A 20 14.74 -13.46 14.63
CA ARG A 20 14.38 -12.09 14.22
C ARG A 20 12.93 -11.73 14.57
N ARG A 21 12.06 -12.73 14.73
CA ARG A 21 10.66 -12.59 15.17
C ARG A 21 10.49 -12.52 16.68
N ALA A 22 11.58 -12.58 17.44
CA ALA A 22 11.50 -12.58 18.90
C ALA A 22 10.80 -11.32 19.42
N SER A 23 9.88 -11.52 20.37
CA SER A 23 9.25 -10.40 21.08
C SER A 23 10.26 -9.67 21.96
N ASP A 24 9.97 -8.43 22.33
CA ASP A 24 10.84 -7.63 23.21
C ASP A 24 11.10 -8.33 24.54
N ALA A 25 10.12 -9.09 25.04
CA ALA A 25 10.26 -9.91 26.24
C ALA A 25 11.30 -11.03 26.05
N VAL A 26 11.30 -11.71 24.90
CA VAL A 26 12.26 -12.76 24.56
C VAL A 26 13.67 -12.19 24.39
N ILE A 27 13.80 -11.05 23.68
CA ILE A 27 15.06 -10.33 23.51
C ILE A 27 15.65 -9.93 24.85
N SER A 28 14.82 -9.37 25.75
CA SER A 28 15.25 -8.97 27.09
C SER A 28 15.67 -10.17 27.96
N ALA A 29 14.96 -11.28 27.87
CA ALA A 29 15.30 -12.50 28.61
C ALA A 29 16.61 -13.12 28.10
N ALA A 30 16.79 -13.24 26.81
CA ALA A 30 18.02 -13.76 26.19
C ALA A 30 19.23 -12.90 26.56
N TYR A 31 19.12 -11.58 26.42
CA TYR A 31 20.18 -10.64 26.81
C TYR A 31 20.61 -10.85 28.28
N LYS A 32 19.64 -10.87 29.23
CA LYS A 32 19.95 -11.06 30.66
C LYS A 32 20.70 -12.36 30.92
N ALA A 33 20.29 -13.44 30.25
CA ALA A 33 20.94 -14.75 30.40
C ALA A 33 22.38 -14.74 29.86
N LEU A 34 22.56 -14.21 28.63
CA LEU A 34 23.87 -14.19 27.96
C LEU A 34 24.86 -13.23 28.62
N VAL A 35 24.41 -12.05 29.08
CA VAL A 35 25.26 -11.10 29.81
C VAL A 35 25.77 -11.71 31.13
N LYS A 36 24.94 -12.45 31.84
CA LYS A 36 25.36 -13.15 33.05
C LYS A 36 26.45 -14.19 32.73
N GLN A 37 26.28 -14.98 31.67
CA GLN A 37 27.28 -15.95 31.23
C GLN A 37 28.60 -15.29 30.85
N ALA A 38 28.56 -14.18 30.07
CA ALA A 38 29.75 -13.44 29.68
C ALA A 38 30.51 -12.86 30.89
N HIS A 39 29.76 -12.33 31.87
CA HIS A 39 30.31 -11.82 33.12
C HIS A 39 30.99 -12.91 33.94
N ASP A 40 30.31 -14.05 34.11
CA ASP A 40 30.85 -15.18 34.90
C ASP A 40 32.12 -15.78 34.24
N ALA A 41 32.16 -15.74 32.88
CA ALA A 41 33.31 -16.17 32.08
C ALA A 41 34.43 -15.10 31.97
N LYS A 42 34.21 -13.87 32.47
CA LYS A 42 35.10 -12.71 32.31
C LYS A 42 35.41 -12.38 30.83
N ASP A 43 34.46 -12.60 29.94
CA ASP A 43 34.58 -12.35 28.50
C ASP A 43 34.07 -10.92 28.17
N GLU A 44 34.96 -9.94 28.31
CA GLU A 44 34.65 -8.52 28.07
C GLU A 44 34.24 -8.23 26.65
N GLU A 45 34.82 -8.92 25.66
CA GLU A 45 34.50 -8.71 24.24
C GLU A 45 33.10 -9.23 23.91
N ARG A 46 32.73 -10.39 24.44
CA ARG A 46 31.36 -10.91 24.32
C ARG A 46 30.38 -10.01 25.02
N TRP A 47 30.72 -9.54 26.19
CA TRP A 47 29.87 -8.60 26.95
C TRP A 47 29.58 -7.31 26.20
N LYS A 48 30.60 -6.69 25.58
CA LYS A 48 30.44 -5.47 24.75
C LYS A 48 29.51 -5.73 23.55
N ARG A 49 29.69 -6.85 22.85
CA ARG A 49 28.83 -7.21 21.70
C ARG A 49 27.38 -7.44 22.10
N LEU A 50 27.14 -8.12 23.23
CA LEU A 50 25.79 -8.33 23.76
C LEU A 50 25.09 -7.02 24.12
N ASN A 51 25.81 -6.09 24.77
CA ASN A 51 25.26 -4.77 25.11
C ASN A 51 24.92 -3.97 23.86
N ALA A 52 25.79 -3.92 22.87
CA ALA A 52 25.55 -3.22 21.61
C ALA A 52 24.33 -3.80 20.87
N ALA A 53 24.21 -5.13 20.81
CA ALA A 53 23.07 -5.80 20.20
C ALA A 53 21.76 -5.48 20.94
N TYR A 54 21.78 -5.51 22.26
CA TYR A 54 20.59 -5.20 23.06
C TYR A 54 20.18 -3.73 22.97
N GLU A 55 21.13 -2.80 22.94
CA GLU A 55 20.84 -1.38 22.73
C GLU A 55 20.08 -1.11 21.43
N VAL A 56 20.41 -1.84 20.39
CA VAL A 56 19.72 -1.72 19.08
C VAL A 56 18.37 -2.42 19.11
N LEU A 57 18.30 -3.66 19.59
CA LEU A 57 17.09 -4.49 19.49
C LEU A 57 16.03 -4.18 20.54
N SER A 58 16.40 -3.56 21.68
CA SER A 58 15.44 -3.14 22.73
C SER A 58 14.75 -1.81 22.43
N ASP A 59 15.31 -0.98 21.56
CA ASP A 59 14.73 0.27 21.13
C ASP A 59 13.98 0.05 19.81
N THR A 60 12.66 0.25 19.80
CA THR A 60 11.80 0.02 18.65
C THR A 60 12.25 0.81 17.40
N ALA A 61 12.74 2.04 17.56
CA ALA A 61 13.17 2.86 16.44
C ALA A 61 14.53 2.39 15.89
N LYS A 62 15.48 2.05 16.78
CA LYS A 62 16.79 1.51 16.41
C LYS A 62 16.64 0.12 15.78
N ARG A 63 15.78 -0.74 16.34
CA ARG A 63 15.47 -2.06 15.80
C ARG A 63 14.88 -1.95 14.40
N LYS A 64 13.88 -1.09 14.19
CA LYS A 64 13.33 -0.80 12.85
C LYS A 64 14.39 -0.32 11.87
N LYS A 65 15.30 0.54 12.30
CA LYS A 65 16.40 1.03 11.46
C LYS A 65 17.40 -0.09 11.13
N HIS A 66 17.74 -0.93 12.10
CA HIS A 66 18.63 -2.09 11.90
C HIS A 66 18.00 -3.10 10.93
N ASP A 67 16.73 -3.41 11.11
CA ASP A 67 15.99 -4.33 10.25
C ASP A 67 15.87 -3.78 8.81
N ARG A 68 15.67 -2.48 8.66
CA ARG A 68 15.70 -1.79 7.35
C ARG A 68 17.06 -1.94 6.66
N THR A 69 18.17 -1.71 7.34
CA THR A 69 19.51 -1.84 6.74
C THR A 69 19.83 -3.28 6.33
N ALA A 70 19.27 -4.27 7.01
CA ALA A 70 19.38 -5.68 6.60
C ALA A 70 18.48 -6.01 5.39
N ALA A 71 17.29 -5.38 5.28
CA ALA A 71 16.37 -5.51 4.14
C ALA A 71 16.80 -4.68 2.93
N ASP A 72 17.47 -3.53 3.13
CA ASP A 72 17.93 -2.57 2.10
C ASP A 72 18.97 -3.14 1.11
N SER A 73 19.33 -4.39 1.19
CA SER A 73 20.33 -4.99 0.30
C SER A 73 19.77 -5.73 -0.92
N ILE A 74 18.51 -5.50 -1.31
CA ILE A 74 18.03 -6.02 -2.60
C ILE A 74 18.52 -5.09 -3.72
N LYS A 75 19.78 -5.28 -4.11
CA LYS A 75 20.41 -4.51 -5.18
C LYS A 75 19.86 -4.91 -6.54
N ARG A 76 19.86 -3.94 -7.47
CA ARG A 76 19.61 -4.19 -8.89
C ARG A 76 20.44 -5.39 -9.39
N GLY A 77 19.79 -6.30 -10.14
CA GLY A 77 20.39 -7.52 -10.66
C GLY A 77 20.35 -8.72 -9.72
N LYS A 78 20.00 -8.55 -8.44
CA LYS A 78 19.82 -9.67 -7.51
C LYS A 78 18.70 -10.58 -8.01
N VAL A 79 18.92 -11.87 -7.88
CA VAL A 79 17.94 -12.92 -8.24
C VAL A 79 17.29 -13.45 -6.97
N ILE A 80 15.96 -13.53 -6.98
CA ILE A 80 15.14 -14.05 -5.89
C ILE A 80 14.19 -15.06 -6.51
N GLY A 81 14.36 -16.33 -6.20
CA GLY A 81 13.65 -17.38 -6.92
C GLY A 81 13.92 -17.28 -8.44
N ASP A 82 12.86 -17.24 -9.23
CA ASP A 82 12.95 -17.07 -10.68
C ASP A 82 12.90 -15.62 -11.18
N TYR A 83 13.07 -14.66 -10.28
CA TYR A 83 12.90 -13.23 -10.59
C TYR A 83 14.22 -12.46 -10.42
N ARG A 84 14.53 -11.60 -11.40
CA ARG A 84 15.66 -10.67 -11.36
C ARG A 84 15.14 -9.27 -11.04
N ILE A 85 15.63 -8.66 -9.97
CA ILE A 85 15.30 -7.28 -9.59
C ILE A 85 15.89 -6.31 -10.61
N LEU A 86 15.04 -5.41 -11.11
CA LEU A 86 15.44 -4.37 -12.04
C LEU A 86 15.64 -3.02 -11.33
N GLU A 87 14.66 -2.62 -10.52
CA GLU A 87 14.70 -1.34 -9.80
C GLU A 87 13.73 -1.36 -8.61
N GLN A 88 13.97 -0.50 -7.62
CA GLN A 88 13.01 -0.20 -6.57
C GLN A 88 12.04 0.86 -7.10
N ILE A 89 10.73 0.65 -6.91
CA ILE A 89 9.68 1.55 -7.40
C ILE A 89 8.92 2.27 -6.30
N ALA A 90 8.85 1.69 -5.09
CA ALA A 90 8.23 2.35 -3.94
C ALA A 90 8.78 1.81 -2.62
N GLU A 91 8.70 2.64 -1.58
CA GLU A 91 8.99 2.27 -0.20
C GLU A 91 7.89 2.85 0.70
N GLY A 92 7.35 2.04 1.58
CA GLY A 92 6.24 2.42 2.47
C GLY A 92 6.29 1.72 3.83
N GLY A 93 5.29 1.99 4.66
CA GLY A 93 5.20 1.42 6.01
C GLY A 93 5.12 -0.10 6.05
N PHE A 94 4.59 -0.73 5.01
CA PHE A 94 4.39 -2.18 4.92
C PHE A 94 5.46 -2.90 4.10
N GLY A 95 6.43 -2.19 3.54
CA GLY A 95 7.50 -2.84 2.78
C GLY A 95 8.04 -2.01 1.63
N THR A 96 8.95 -2.63 0.91
CA THR A 96 9.59 -2.08 -0.28
C THR A 96 9.09 -2.82 -1.52
N THR A 97 8.74 -2.07 -2.54
CA THR A 97 8.22 -2.59 -3.81
C THR A 97 9.27 -2.46 -4.90
N TYR A 98 9.49 -3.55 -5.62
CA TYR A 98 10.48 -3.65 -6.69
C TYR A 98 9.81 -4.02 -8.02
N LYS A 99 10.32 -3.47 -9.10
CA LYS A 99 10.10 -3.98 -10.45
C LYS A 99 11.12 -5.10 -10.70
N ALA A 100 10.64 -6.22 -11.20
CA ALA A 100 11.48 -7.37 -11.50
C ALA A 100 11.06 -8.03 -12.82
N GLU A 101 11.93 -8.90 -13.33
CA GLU A 101 11.70 -9.68 -14.54
C GLU A 101 11.75 -11.17 -14.20
N HIS A 102 10.76 -11.91 -14.63
CA HIS A 102 10.78 -13.37 -14.54
C HIS A 102 11.78 -13.95 -15.54
N ARG A 103 12.83 -14.60 -15.06
CA ARG A 103 14.02 -14.98 -15.84
C ARG A 103 13.76 -15.89 -17.04
N LEU A 104 12.76 -16.76 -16.96
CA LEU A 104 12.44 -17.70 -18.04
C LEU A 104 11.51 -17.08 -19.09
N THR A 105 10.59 -16.20 -18.66
CA THR A 105 9.57 -15.67 -19.56
C THR A 105 9.83 -14.26 -20.05
N GLY A 106 10.76 -13.53 -19.42
CA GLY A 106 11.02 -12.11 -19.67
C GLY A 106 9.87 -11.19 -19.26
N LYS A 107 8.85 -11.71 -18.54
CA LYS A 107 7.70 -10.90 -18.14
C LYS A 107 8.01 -10.06 -16.91
N LEU A 108 7.55 -8.80 -16.94
CA LEU A 108 7.69 -7.89 -15.81
C LEU A 108 6.70 -8.26 -14.71
N VAL A 109 7.18 -8.19 -13.48
CA VAL A 109 6.41 -8.39 -12.26
C VAL A 109 6.73 -7.28 -11.25
N CYS A 110 5.82 -7.09 -10.30
CA CYS A 110 6.01 -6.28 -9.12
C CYS A 110 6.27 -7.23 -7.94
N ILE A 111 7.31 -6.99 -7.15
CA ILE A 111 7.63 -7.74 -5.94
C ILE A 111 7.52 -6.80 -4.74
N LYS A 112 6.55 -7.04 -3.86
CA LYS A 112 6.38 -6.32 -2.60
C LYS A 112 7.00 -7.14 -1.49
N HIS A 113 8.08 -6.63 -0.92
CA HIS A 113 8.87 -7.28 0.12
C HIS A 113 8.54 -6.66 1.48
N ALA A 114 8.18 -7.47 2.48
CA ALA A 114 7.92 -6.99 3.83
C ALA A 114 9.18 -6.34 4.42
N SER A 115 9.06 -5.15 5.00
CA SER A 115 10.19 -4.41 5.57
C SER A 115 10.77 -5.05 6.82
N HIS A 116 10.02 -5.91 7.49
CA HIS A 116 10.41 -6.53 8.75
C HIS A 116 10.04 -8.01 8.77
N VAL A 117 10.88 -8.80 9.46
CA VAL A 117 10.62 -10.22 9.75
C VAL A 117 9.85 -10.30 11.06
N SER A 118 8.65 -9.73 11.12
CA SER A 118 7.75 -9.91 12.27
C SER A 118 6.54 -10.75 11.87
N ALA A 119 6.03 -11.56 12.80
CA ALA A 119 4.81 -12.33 12.56
C ALA A 119 3.61 -11.43 12.18
N HIS A 120 3.61 -10.18 12.64
CA HIS A 120 2.58 -9.20 12.31
C HIS A 120 2.68 -8.72 10.85
N ASP A 121 3.90 -8.37 10.39
CA ASP A 121 4.11 -7.92 9.00
C ASP A 121 3.88 -9.06 8.00
N GLU A 122 4.29 -10.29 8.34
CA GLU A 122 3.93 -11.48 7.56
C GLU A 122 2.43 -11.67 7.45
N GLN A 123 1.70 -11.49 8.55
CA GLN A 123 0.25 -11.66 8.54
C GLN A 123 -0.42 -10.61 7.65
N ILE A 124 0.03 -9.34 7.71
CA ILE A 124 -0.47 -8.28 6.81
C ILE A 124 -0.25 -8.65 5.34
N LEU A 125 0.96 -9.12 5.01
CA LEU A 125 1.30 -9.51 3.65
C LEU A 125 0.47 -10.72 3.17
N LEU A 126 0.24 -11.72 4.05
CA LEU A 126 -0.62 -12.87 3.76
C LEU A 126 -2.09 -12.46 3.58
N ASP A 127 -2.58 -11.51 4.36
CA ASP A 127 -3.95 -11.01 4.23
C ASP A 127 -4.11 -10.19 2.94
N GLU A 128 -3.10 -9.43 2.53
CA GLU A 128 -3.05 -8.79 1.22
C GLU A 128 -3.10 -9.83 0.09
N ALA A 129 -2.27 -10.87 0.18
CA ALA A 129 -2.28 -11.97 -0.79
C ALA A 129 -3.65 -12.65 -0.88
N ARG A 130 -4.25 -13.01 0.26
CA ARG A 130 -5.58 -13.64 0.32
C ARG A 130 -6.67 -12.76 -0.26
N SER A 131 -6.59 -11.45 -0.01
CA SER A 131 -7.54 -10.48 -0.55
C SER A 131 -7.57 -10.46 -2.08
N CYS A 132 -6.41 -10.67 -2.72
CA CYS A 132 -6.24 -10.53 -4.16
C CYS A 132 -6.10 -11.86 -4.91
N TRP A 133 -5.92 -13.01 -4.23
CA TRP A 133 -5.51 -14.28 -4.85
C TRP A 133 -6.41 -14.75 -5.97
N ASP A 134 -7.72 -14.72 -5.73
CA ASP A 134 -8.73 -15.21 -6.68
C ASP A 134 -9.37 -14.09 -7.51
N LEU A 135 -8.99 -12.82 -7.27
CA LEU A 135 -9.55 -11.72 -8.02
C LEU A 135 -9.03 -11.71 -9.46
N ARG A 136 -9.95 -11.50 -10.41
CA ARG A 136 -9.66 -11.43 -11.84
C ARG A 136 -10.37 -10.24 -12.44
N HIS A 137 -9.69 -9.11 -12.45
CA HIS A 137 -10.24 -7.85 -12.98
C HIS A 137 -9.11 -7.03 -13.61
N TRP A 138 -9.36 -6.38 -14.74
CA TRP A 138 -8.35 -5.57 -15.45
C TRP A 138 -7.78 -4.42 -14.62
N GLY A 139 -8.57 -3.88 -13.69
CA GLY A 139 -8.17 -2.80 -12.77
C GLY A 139 -7.55 -3.29 -11.45
N ILE A 140 -7.13 -4.56 -11.35
CA ILE A 140 -6.52 -5.16 -10.16
C ILE A 140 -5.27 -5.94 -10.59
N PRO A 141 -4.10 -5.74 -9.98
CA PRO A 141 -2.93 -6.55 -10.26
C PRO A 141 -3.19 -8.02 -9.96
N ALA A 142 -2.87 -8.90 -10.91
CA ALA A 142 -3.02 -10.33 -10.68
C ALA A 142 -1.91 -10.84 -9.74
N MET A 143 -2.29 -11.51 -8.67
CA MET A 143 -1.36 -12.25 -7.80
C MET A 143 -0.71 -13.38 -8.60
N ARG A 144 0.61 -13.56 -8.45
CA ARG A 144 1.41 -14.53 -9.19
C ARG A 144 2.04 -15.57 -8.29
N ASP A 145 2.64 -15.12 -7.17
CA ASP A 145 3.40 -15.99 -6.28
C ASP A 145 3.60 -15.36 -4.89
N ILE A 146 4.04 -16.19 -3.93
CA ILE A 146 4.56 -15.76 -2.63
C ILE A 146 5.93 -16.40 -2.47
N LEU A 147 6.94 -15.60 -2.19
CA LEU A 147 8.32 -16.03 -2.05
C LEU A 147 8.78 -15.95 -0.59
N ARG A 148 9.58 -16.94 -0.17
CA ARG A 148 10.44 -16.83 1.02
C ARG A 148 11.81 -16.30 0.59
N MET A 149 12.24 -15.26 1.25
CA MET A 149 13.53 -14.63 1.05
C MET A 149 14.62 -15.41 1.82
N PRO A 150 15.93 -15.25 1.47
CA PRO A 150 17.01 -15.92 2.19
C PRO A 150 17.12 -15.59 3.67
N ASP A 151 16.57 -14.44 4.09
CA ASP A 151 16.49 -14.00 5.49
C ASP A 151 15.18 -14.42 6.18
N ASP A 152 14.42 -15.34 5.56
CA ASP A 152 13.13 -15.87 5.98
C ASP A 152 11.97 -14.83 5.93
N SER A 153 12.20 -13.61 5.44
CA SER A 153 11.13 -12.66 5.16
C SER A 153 10.27 -13.10 3.99
N MET A 154 9.08 -12.50 3.84
CA MET A 154 8.16 -12.82 2.74
C MET A 154 8.12 -11.71 1.70
N ALA A 155 7.87 -12.12 0.46
CA ALA A 155 7.58 -11.19 -0.64
C ALA A 155 6.39 -11.67 -1.47
N LEU A 156 5.52 -10.75 -1.86
CA LEU A 156 4.44 -11.01 -2.82
C LEU A 156 4.91 -10.70 -4.23
N VAL A 157 4.57 -11.56 -5.17
CA VAL A 157 4.79 -11.35 -6.60
C VAL A 157 3.44 -11.12 -7.28
N MET A 158 3.30 -10.01 -7.97
CA MET A 158 2.09 -9.64 -8.70
C MET A 158 2.43 -9.11 -10.09
N SER A 159 1.45 -8.99 -10.96
CA SER A 159 1.67 -8.40 -12.28
C SER A 159 2.16 -6.95 -12.13
N TYR A 160 3.20 -6.61 -12.91
CA TYR A 160 3.65 -5.22 -13.01
C TYR A 160 2.62 -4.40 -13.80
N VAL A 161 2.25 -3.25 -13.27
CA VAL A 161 1.34 -2.30 -13.91
C VAL A 161 2.16 -1.08 -14.33
N PRO A 162 2.33 -0.82 -15.62
CA PRO A 162 3.02 0.37 -16.10
C PRO A 162 2.14 1.61 -15.94
N GLY A 163 2.76 2.76 -15.76
CA GLY A 163 2.09 4.05 -15.64
C GLY A 163 2.36 4.74 -14.32
N PRO A 164 2.17 6.07 -14.25
CA PRO A 164 2.28 6.82 -13.02
C PRO A 164 1.03 6.63 -12.14
N THR A 165 1.19 6.84 -10.86
CA THR A 165 0.07 7.01 -9.93
C THR A 165 -0.66 8.34 -10.20
N LEU A 166 -1.92 8.44 -9.78
CA LEU A 166 -2.67 9.70 -9.86
C LEU A 166 -1.98 10.82 -9.07
N ALA A 167 -1.30 10.48 -7.97
CA ALA A 167 -0.49 11.44 -7.22
C ALA A 167 0.66 11.99 -8.08
N GLU A 168 1.44 11.13 -8.72
CA GLU A 168 2.55 11.53 -9.60
C GLU A 168 2.07 12.33 -10.83
N VAL A 169 0.87 12.04 -11.35
CA VAL A 169 0.27 12.85 -12.41
C VAL A 169 0.03 14.27 -11.92
N LEU A 170 -0.51 14.43 -10.70
CA LEU A 170 -0.85 15.73 -10.12
C LEU A 170 0.38 16.54 -9.65
N GLU A 171 1.53 15.90 -9.45
CA GLU A 171 2.81 16.58 -9.20
C GLU A 171 3.40 17.26 -10.44
N LYS A 172 2.92 16.90 -11.64
CA LYS A 172 3.38 17.53 -12.87
C LYS A 172 2.91 18.99 -12.93
N LYS A 173 3.81 19.86 -13.40
CA LYS A 173 3.57 21.32 -13.48
C LYS A 173 2.27 21.68 -14.22
N GLU A 174 1.87 20.87 -15.18
CA GLU A 174 0.66 21.06 -15.96
C GLU A 174 -0.62 20.82 -15.16
N TYR A 175 -0.54 20.04 -14.07
CA TYR A 175 -1.66 19.59 -13.25
C TYR A 175 -1.57 20.01 -11.78
N ASN A 176 -0.66 20.92 -11.44
CA ASN A 176 -0.48 21.40 -10.05
C ASN A 176 -1.72 22.11 -9.46
N ASN A 177 -2.65 22.55 -10.32
CA ASN A 177 -3.96 23.11 -9.93
C ASN A 177 -5.11 22.09 -10.06
N GLY A 178 -4.80 20.80 -10.19
CA GLY A 178 -5.76 19.74 -10.41
C GLY A 178 -5.98 19.39 -11.88
N LEU A 179 -6.64 18.26 -12.09
CA LEU A 179 -7.06 17.79 -13.42
C LEU A 179 -8.37 18.48 -13.83
N ASP A 180 -8.55 18.56 -15.14
CA ASP A 180 -9.86 18.89 -15.72
C ASP A 180 -10.94 17.92 -15.20
N ALA A 181 -12.14 18.46 -14.92
CA ALA A 181 -13.24 17.68 -14.36
C ALA A 181 -13.64 16.46 -15.21
N GLU A 182 -13.46 16.52 -16.55
CA GLU A 182 -13.73 15.38 -17.43
C GLU A 182 -12.70 14.25 -17.22
N HIS A 183 -11.41 14.59 -16.95
CA HIS A 183 -10.41 13.58 -16.62
C HIS A 183 -10.73 12.90 -15.27
N VAL A 184 -11.07 13.68 -14.26
CA VAL A 184 -11.49 13.12 -12.97
C VAL A 184 -12.72 12.23 -13.14
N ALA A 185 -13.66 12.64 -13.99
CA ALA A 185 -14.89 11.87 -14.22
C ALA A 185 -14.64 10.49 -14.85
N TRP A 186 -13.73 10.35 -15.83
CA TRP A 186 -13.46 9.02 -16.37
C TRP A 186 -12.64 8.16 -15.38
N ILE A 187 -11.73 8.76 -14.62
CA ILE A 187 -10.99 8.06 -13.56
C ILE A 187 -11.95 7.47 -12.54
N VAL A 188 -12.92 8.26 -12.08
CA VAL A 188 -13.94 7.83 -11.11
C VAL A 188 -14.82 6.71 -11.68
N ASP A 189 -15.27 6.82 -12.94
CA ASP A 189 -16.07 5.76 -13.57
C ASP A 189 -15.34 4.43 -13.63
N ARG A 190 -14.03 4.44 -13.94
CA ARG A 190 -13.20 3.22 -13.91
C ARG A 190 -13.04 2.69 -12.47
N THR A 191 -12.80 3.58 -11.53
CA THR A 191 -12.63 3.21 -10.12
C THR A 191 -13.90 2.62 -9.52
N LEU A 192 -15.07 3.19 -9.81
CA LEU A 192 -16.35 2.64 -9.36
C LEU A 192 -16.59 1.21 -9.89
N ASN A 193 -16.21 0.93 -11.15
CA ASN A 193 -16.31 -0.42 -11.68
C ASN A 193 -15.39 -1.42 -10.93
N ILE A 194 -14.18 -0.98 -10.53
CA ILE A 194 -13.27 -1.82 -9.75
C ILE A 194 -13.83 -2.04 -8.35
N LEU A 195 -14.28 -0.98 -7.67
CA LEU A 195 -14.88 -1.06 -6.34
C LEU A 195 -16.14 -1.95 -6.35
N LYS A 196 -16.99 -1.82 -7.37
CA LYS A 196 -18.14 -2.71 -7.55
C LYS A 196 -17.70 -4.17 -7.57
N TYR A 197 -16.70 -4.52 -8.37
CA TYR A 197 -16.18 -5.88 -8.44
C TYR A 197 -15.58 -6.34 -7.09
N LEU A 198 -14.77 -5.51 -6.42
CA LEU A 198 -14.19 -5.84 -5.12
C LEU A 198 -15.27 -6.12 -4.07
N HIS A 199 -16.22 -5.20 -3.91
CA HIS A 199 -17.26 -5.26 -2.90
C HIS A 199 -18.19 -6.47 -3.10
N PHE A 200 -18.54 -6.79 -4.36
CA PHE A 200 -19.32 -8.01 -4.66
C PHE A 200 -18.55 -9.31 -4.39
N ASN A 201 -17.20 -9.27 -4.41
CA ASN A 201 -16.36 -10.37 -3.97
C ASN A 201 -16.06 -10.33 -2.45
N GLY A 202 -16.67 -9.40 -1.72
CA GLY A 202 -16.53 -9.25 -0.28
C GLY A 202 -15.21 -8.61 0.15
N VAL A 203 -14.51 -7.93 -0.75
CA VAL A 203 -13.24 -7.25 -0.46
C VAL A 203 -13.47 -5.75 -0.35
N VAL A 204 -13.08 -5.16 0.77
CA VAL A 204 -13.01 -3.71 0.97
C VAL A 204 -11.54 -3.32 0.80
N HIS A 205 -11.26 -2.33 -0.05
CA HIS A 205 -9.88 -1.89 -0.33
C HIS A 205 -9.23 -1.25 0.90
N GLY A 206 -9.94 -0.34 1.56
CA GLY A 206 -9.55 0.25 2.84
C GLY A 206 -8.49 1.36 2.77
N ASP A 207 -7.91 1.65 1.59
CA ASP A 207 -6.88 2.67 1.42
C ASP A 207 -7.02 3.42 0.09
N MET A 208 -8.22 3.92 -0.18
CA MET A 208 -8.53 4.68 -1.38
C MET A 208 -7.86 6.06 -1.35
N LYS A 209 -6.83 6.25 -2.17
CA LYS A 209 -6.05 7.50 -2.29
C LYS A 209 -5.34 7.61 -3.64
N PRO A 210 -4.87 8.82 -4.04
CA PRO A 210 -4.22 9.01 -5.35
C PRO A 210 -2.96 8.17 -5.57
N GLN A 211 -2.20 7.86 -4.52
CA GLN A 211 -0.99 7.05 -4.58
C GLN A 211 -1.27 5.58 -4.95
N ASN A 212 -2.49 5.11 -4.66
CA ASN A 212 -2.90 3.73 -4.92
C ASN A 212 -3.67 3.56 -6.24
N MET A 213 -3.66 4.56 -7.10
CA MET A 213 -4.36 4.55 -8.39
C MET A 213 -3.36 4.77 -9.53
N ILE A 214 -2.99 3.70 -10.24
CA ILE A 214 -2.13 3.81 -11.43
C ILE A 214 -3.00 4.20 -12.62
N ILE A 215 -2.58 5.23 -13.35
CA ILE A 215 -3.29 5.80 -14.48
C ILE A 215 -2.65 5.35 -15.79
N GLN A 216 -3.46 4.79 -16.68
CA GLN A 216 -3.07 4.40 -18.02
C GLN A 216 -3.92 5.21 -19.02
N PRO A 217 -3.45 6.39 -19.43
CA PRO A 217 -4.27 7.34 -20.18
C PRO A 217 -4.58 6.89 -21.59
N GLU A 218 -3.70 6.13 -22.22
CA GLU A 218 -3.89 5.63 -23.60
C GLU A 218 -5.13 4.75 -23.71
N ASP A 219 -5.34 3.87 -22.71
CA ASP A 219 -6.48 2.96 -22.62
C ASP A 219 -7.63 3.53 -21.78
N HIS A 220 -7.49 4.72 -21.20
CA HIS A 220 -8.40 5.29 -20.20
C HIS A 220 -8.70 4.27 -19.09
N THR A 221 -7.64 3.66 -18.55
CA THR A 221 -7.70 2.61 -17.54
C THR A 221 -7.12 3.09 -16.23
N VAL A 222 -7.71 2.66 -15.13
CA VAL A 222 -7.21 2.82 -13.77
C VAL A 222 -6.93 1.44 -13.21
N VAL A 223 -5.83 1.27 -12.50
CA VAL A 223 -5.54 0.06 -11.74
C VAL A 223 -5.35 0.43 -10.28
N LEU A 224 -6.16 -0.17 -9.40
CA LEU A 224 -6.01 -0.03 -7.95
C LEU A 224 -4.91 -0.97 -7.46
N VAL A 225 -3.99 -0.43 -6.68
CA VAL A 225 -2.84 -1.15 -6.12
C VAL A 225 -2.79 -0.98 -4.61
N ASP A 226 -1.95 -1.77 -3.95
CA ASP A 226 -1.71 -1.75 -2.50
C ASP A 226 -2.93 -2.14 -1.66
N TYR A 227 -3.11 -3.43 -1.48
CA TYR A 227 -4.17 -4.05 -0.69
C TYR A 227 -3.76 -4.32 0.77
N GLY A 228 -2.68 -3.69 1.26
CA GLY A 228 -2.16 -3.92 2.62
C GLY A 228 -3.10 -3.53 3.75
N LEU A 229 -4.08 -2.65 3.50
CA LEU A 229 -5.14 -2.28 4.45
C LEU A 229 -6.49 -2.93 4.12
N SER A 230 -6.55 -3.80 3.10
CA SER A 230 -7.81 -4.42 2.68
C SER A 230 -8.36 -5.42 3.68
N LYS A 231 -9.66 -5.62 3.63
CA LYS A 231 -10.39 -6.61 4.43
C LYS A 231 -11.26 -7.50 3.56
N VAL A 232 -11.19 -8.81 3.81
CA VAL A 232 -12.04 -9.80 3.16
C VAL A 232 -13.19 -10.15 4.08
N LYS A 233 -14.42 -9.93 3.61
CA LYS A 233 -15.67 -10.20 4.35
C LYS A 233 -15.60 -9.67 5.79
N PRO A 234 -15.32 -8.35 5.96
CA PRO A 234 -15.11 -7.77 7.28
C PRO A 234 -16.32 -7.98 8.19
N THR A 235 -16.06 -8.28 9.45
CA THR A 235 -17.08 -8.48 10.48
C THR A 235 -16.98 -7.38 11.54
N ARG A 236 -18.00 -7.24 12.38
CA ARG A 236 -17.99 -6.27 13.49
C ARG A 236 -16.86 -6.47 14.50
N LYS A 237 -16.17 -7.61 14.48
CA LYS A 237 -15.02 -7.92 15.34
C LYS A 237 -13.71 -7.45 14.75
N ASP A 238 -13.69 -7.15 13.46
CA ASP A 238 -12.50 -6.65 12.78
C ASP A 238 -12.37 -5.16 13.03
N GLY A 239 -11.13 -4.71 13.26
CA GLY A 239 -10.77 -3.29 13.30
C GLY A 239 -10.09 -2.85 12.01
N ALA A 240 -9.88 -1.54 11.84
CA ALA A 240 -8.99 -1.02 10.84
C ALA A 240 -7.54 -1.47 11.14
N LEU A 241 -6.80 -1.90 10.11
CA LEU A 241 -5.37 -2.25 10.23
C LEU A 241 -4.48 -0.99 10.30
N GLY A 242 -5.02 0.14 9.90
CA GLY A 242 -4.37 1.43 9.79
C GLY A 242 -5.23 2.34 8.92
N TYR A 243 -4.75 3.55 8.71
CA TYR A 243 -5.41 4.50 7.80
C TYR A 243 -4.40 5.52 7.24
N THR A 244 -4.75 6.12 6.11
CA THR A 244 -3.99 7.24 5.54
C THR A 244 -4.69 8.54 5.94
N PRO A 245 -4.01 9.46 6.67
CA PRO A 245 -4.57 10.76 7.03
C PRO A 245 -5.15 11.50 5.81
N PHE A 246 -6.19 12.29 6.04
CA PHE A 246 -6.95 13.08 5.05
C PHE A 246 -7.84 12.27 4.08
N PHE A 247 -7.54 11.00 3.80
CA PHE A 247 -8.33 10.16 2.89
C PHE A 247 -9.20 9.13 3.60
N ALA A 248 -8.82 8.76 4.82
CA ALA A 248 -9.57 7.79 5.62
C ALA A 248 -10.96 8.29 6.01
N SER A 249 -11.88 7.35 6.11
CA SER A 249 -13.23 7.62 6.61
C SER A 249 -13.25 7.73 8.14
N PRO A 250 -14.24 8.42 8.74
CA PRO A 250 -14.34 8.59 10.19
C PRO A 250 -14.37 7.27 10.98
N GLU A 251 -14.97 6.23 10.41
CA GLU A 251 -14.97 4.90 11.01
C GLU A 251 -13.58 4.28 11.05
N GLN A 252 -12.76 4.48 10.00
CA GLN A 252 -11.38 4.00 9.97
C GLN A 252 -10.48 4.77 10.96
N GLU A 253 -10.60 6.09 11.02
CA GLU A 253 -9.90 6.93 11.99
C GLU A 253 -10.24 6.56 13.44
N SER A 254 -11.46 6.10 13.68
CA SER A 254 -11.92 5.59 14.98
C SER A 254 -11.51 4.13 15.26
N GLY A 255 -10.69 3.51 14.39
CA GLY A 255 -10.25 2.11 14.50
C GLY A 255 -11.35 1.08 14.28
N ARG A 256 -12.53 1.50 13.76
CA ARG A 256 -13.63 0.59 13.44
C ARG A 256 -13.37 -0.12 12.11
N VAL A 257 -14.11 -1.20 11.88
CA VAL A 257 -14.02 -1.99 10.66
C VAL A 257 -14.32 -1.13 9.42
N PRO A 258 -13.47 -1.19 8.36
CA PRO A 258 -13.79 -0.55 7.11
C PRO A 258 -14.94 -1.27 6.40
N LEU A 259 -15.80 -0.48 5.77
CA LEU A 259 -16.98 -0.92 5.02
C LEU A 259 -16.80 -0.56 3.53
N PRO A 260 -17.61 -1.12 2.61
CA PRO A 260 -17.66 -0.65 1.23
C PRO A 260 -17.84 0.88 1.14
N GLU A 261 -18.64 1.45 2.03
CA GLU A 261 -18.89 2.87 2.15
C GLU A 261 -17.67 3.68 2.61
N SER A 262 -16.66 3.02 3.22
CA SER A 262 -15.37 3.65 3.54
C SER A 262 -14.55 3.90 2.27
N ASP A 263 -14.57 2.98 1.31
CA ASP A 263 -13.92 3.15 0.00
C ASP A 263 -14.58 4.30 -0.79
N PHE A 264 -15.90 4.47 -0.69
CA PHE A 264 -16.58 5.61 -1.31
C PHE A 264 -16.16 6.94 -0.68
N PHE A 265 -15.98 7.00 0.64
CA PHE A 265 -15.48 8.19 1.30
C PHE A 265 -14.08 8.56 0.79
N GLY A 266 -13.15 7.60 0.76
CA GLY A 266 -11.80 7.78 0.23
C GLY A 266 -11.81 8.19 -1.26
N LEU A 267 -12.71 7.62 -2.07
CA LEU A 267 -12.92 8.04 -3.46
C LEU A 267 -13.37 9.49 -3.55
N GLY A 268 -14.33 9.91 -2.75
CA GLY A 268 -14.80 11.31 -2.70
C GLY A 268 -13.67 12.28 -2.33
N LYS A 269 -12.85 11.95 -1.34
CA LYS A 269 -11.65 12.71 -0.97
C LYS A 269 -10.62 12.74 -2.10
N THR A 270 -10.42 11.62 -2.78
CA THR A 270 -9.55 11.52 -3.96
C THR A 270 -10.05 12.40 -5.13
N MET A 271 -11.37 12.48 -5.33
CA MET A 271 -11.96 13.40 -6.31
C MET A 271 -11.65 14.86 -6.01
N ILE A 272 -11.80 15.28 -4.74
CA ILE A 272 -11.47 16.65 -4.31
C ILE A 272 -10.00 16.94 -4.62
N PHE A 273 -9.10 16.05 -4.24
CA PHE A 273 -7.67 16.19 -4.49
C PHE A 273 -7.34 16.27 -5.98
N ALA A 274 -7.92 15.37 -6.78
CA ALA A 274 -7.69 15.30 -8.22
C ALA A 274 -8.18 16.55 -8.96
N LEU A 275 -9.24 17.20 -8.47
CA LEU A 275 -9.76 18.47 -8.99
C LEU A 275 -8.91 19.68 -8.58
N GLY A 276 -7.90 19.52 -7.72
CA GLY A 276 -7.10 20.61 -7.15
C GLY A 276 -7.76 21.31 -5.95
N GLY A 277 -8.69 20.63 -5.28
CA GLY A 277 -9.36 21.10 -4.08
C GLY A 277 -8.56 20.81 -2.81
N ASP A 278 -9.08 21.33 -1.69
CA ASP A 278 -8.51 21.12 -0.36
C ASP A 278 -9.19 19.92 0.30
N VAL A 279 -8.41 18.87 0.54
CA VAL A 279 -8.90 17.61 1.12
C VAL A 279 -9.13 17.74 2.61
N GLU A 280 -8.34 18.54 3.33
CA GLU A 280 -8.47 18.75 4.76
C GLU A 280 -9.75 19.51 5.08
N PHE A 281 -9.97 20.65 4.42
CA PHE A 281 -11.16 21.49 4.60
C PHE A 281 -12.35 21.08 3.72
N ILE A 282 -12.24 20.00 2.95
CA ILE A 282 -13.32 19.48 2.07
C ILE A 282 -13.80 20.55 1.09
N LYS A 283 -12.86 21.30 0.52
CA LYS A 283 -13.19 22.40 -0.38
C LYS A 283 -13.04 21.94 -1.84
N VAL A 284 -14.14 21.83 -2.54
CA VAL A 284 -14.18 21.54 -3.98
C VAL A 284 -13.95 22.84 -4.77
N PRO A 285 -13.13 22.83 -5.85
CA PRO A 285 -12.93 24.03 -6.66
C PRO A 285 -14.23 24.52 -7.33
N GLU A 286 -14.39 25.83 -7.46
CA GLU A 286 -15.61 26.49 -8.00
C GLU A 286 -15.91 26.09 -9.47
N HIS A 287 -14.89 25.72 -10.24
CA HIS A 287 -15.05 25.31 -11.64
C HIS A 287 -15.55 23.87 -11.81
N THR A 288 -15.76 23.13 -10.71
CA THR A 288 -16.28 21.76 -10.74
C THR A 288 -17.78 21.77 -11.07
N PRO A 289 -18.26 20.94 -12.02
CA PRO A 289 -19.69 20.86 -12.34
C PRO A 289 -20.53 20.49 -11.11
N ASP A 290 -21.67 21.19 -10.93
CA ASP A 290 -22.56 21.03 -9.76
C ASP A 290 -22.93 19.56 -9.51
N ALA A 291 -23.26 18.79 -10.55
CA ALA A 291 -23.62 17.39 -10.41
C ALA A 291 -22.47 16.53 -9.85
N MET A 292 -21.21 16.86 -10.17
CA MET A 292 -20.04 16.21 -9.57
C MET A 292 -19.83 16.66 -8.12
N CYS A 293 -20.08 17.94 -7.80
CA CYS A 293 -20.03 18.44 -6.44
C CYS A 293 -21.05 17.71 -5.53
N GLU A 294 -22.28 17.55 -6.01
CA GLU A 294 -23.31 16.82 -5.26
C GLU A 294 -22.96 15.33 -5.08
N PHE A 295 -22.40 14.69 -6.11
CA PHE A 295 -21.91 13.31 -6.00
C PHE A 295 -20.81 13.20 -4.95
N ILE A 296 -19.80 14.08 -4.96
CA ILE A 296 -18.73 14.12 -3.94
C ILE A 296 -19.35 14.27 -2.54
N LYS A 297 -20.25 15.24 -2.32
CA LYS A 297 -20.91 15.45 -1.03
C LYS A 297 -21.64 14.20 -0.53
N HIS A 298 -22.22 13.43 -1.47
CA HIS A 298 -22.90 12.18 -1.12
C HIS A 298 -21.92 11.10 -0.66
N LEU A 299 -20.75 10.97 -1.32
CA LEU A 299 -19.73 9.99 -0.95
C LEU A 299 -19.07 10.29 0.40
N ILE A 300 -18.87 11.56 0.77
CA ILE A 300 -18.07 11.95 1.95
C ILE A 300 -18.92 12.27 3.20
N LYS A 301 -20.17 11.82 3.27
CA LYS A 301 -20.98 11.96 4.50
C LYS A 301 -20.28 11.26 5.67
N GLN A 302 -20.39 11.90 6.86
CA GLN A 302 -19.74 11.41 8.07
C GLN A 302 -20.31 10.05 8.51
N ASP A 303 -21.62 9.90 8.48
CA ASP A 303 -22.29 8.63 8.76
C ASP A 303 -22.18 7.69 7.54
N PRO A 304 -21.54 6.53 7.67
CA PRO A 304 -21.46 5.56 6.57
C PRO A 304 -22.83 5.11 6.07
N LEU A 305 -23.84 5.02 6.92
CA LEU A 305 -25.20 4.63 6.53
C LEU A 305 -25.93 5.71 5.70
N ALA A 306 -25.46 6.94 5.72
CA ALA A 306 -25.97 8.01 4.89
C ALA A 306 -25.26 8.12 3.53
N ARG A 307 -24.17 7.37 3.31
CA ARG A 307 -23.49 7.27 2.02
C ARG A 307 -24.26 6.33 1.09
N PRO A 308 -24.03 6.42 -0.22
CA PRO A 308 -24.63 5.46 -1.14
C PRO A 308 -24.13 4.04 -0.87
N ASN A 309 -24.94 3.04 -1.22
CA ASN A 309 -24.56 1.62 -1.16
C ASN A 309 -25.02 0.91 -2.44
N TRP A 310 -24.42 -0.26 -2.73
CA TRP A 310 -24.73 -1.01 -3.94
C TRP A 310 -26.11 -1.68 -3.97
N GLN A 311 -26.80 -1.77 -2.83
CA GLN A 311 -28.12 -2.40 -2.75
C GLN A 311 -29.21 -1.42 -3.22
N ASP A 312 -29.03 -0.13 -2.91
CA ASP A 312 -30.03 0.90 -3.21
C ASP A 312 -29.79 1.54 -4.58
N VAL A 313 -28.52 1.61 -5.04
CA VAL A 313 -28.16 2.33 -6.28
C VAL A 313 -26.98 1.69 -7.02
N ASP A 314 -27.09 1.60 -8.35
CA ASP A 314 -25.92 1.33 -9.20
C ASP A 314 -25.12 2.63 -9.41
N LEU A 315 -24.12 2.83 -8.55
CA LEU A 315 -23.24 4.01 -8.61
C LEU A 315 -22.52 4.17 -9.95
N CYS A 316 -22.23 3.07 -10.65
CA CYS A 316 -21.62 3.14 -11.98
C CYS A 316 -22.61 3.76 -12.99
N GLU A 317 -23.86 3.35 -12.94
CA GLU A 317 -24.93 3.88 -13.81
C GLU A 317 -25.23 5.35 -13.45
N GLU A 318 -25.37 5.66 -12.17
CA GLU A 318 -25.59 7.02 -11.69
C GLU A 318 -24.48 7.97 -12.14
N PHE A 319 -23.23 7.58 -11.93
CA PHE A 319 -22.11 8.43 -12.30
C PHE A 319 -21.97 8.59 -13.84
N ARG A 320 -22.32 7.59 -14.63
CA ARG A 320 -22.39 7.71 -16.09
C ARG A 320 -23.43 8.74 -16.53
N LYS A 321 -24.57 8.81 -15.85
CA LYS A 321 -25.59 9.87 -16.13
C LYS A 321 -25.01 11.25 -15.82
N ILE A 322 -24.30 11.40 -14.70
CA ILE A 322 -23.58 12.64 -14.34
C ILE A 322 -22.58 13.01 -15.43
N ARG A 323 -21.71 12.07 -15.84
CA ARG A 323 -20.74 12.32 -16.92
C ARG A 323 -21.40 12.76 -18.21
N LYS A 324 -22.48 12.10 -18.61
CA LYS A 324 -23.23 12.46 -19.81
C LYS A 324 -23.86 13.86 -19.71
N ALA A 325 -24.39 14.20 -18.55
CA ALA A 325 -24.99 15.51 -18.31
C ALA A 325 -23.92 16.63 -18.32
N CYS A 326 -22.76 16.41 -17.70
CA CYS A 326 -21.69 17.41 -17.62
C CYS A 326 -20.90 17.60 -18.92
N PHE A 327 -20.64 16.51 -19.67
CA PHE A 327 -19.70 16.51 -20.79
C PHE A 327 -20.29 16.05 -22.12
N GLY A 328 -21.58 15.69 -22.17
CA GLY A 328 -22.28 15.24 -23.38
C GLY A 328 -21.83 13.86 -23.93
N ARG A 329 -20.88 13.20 -23.23
CA ARG A 329 -20.28 11.92 -23.65
C ARG A 329 -19.87 11.05 -22.45
N THR A 330 -19.66 9.75 -22.68
CA THR A 330 -19.21 8.81 -21.64
C THR A 330 -17.95 8.03 -22.05
N PHE A 331 -17.92 7.44 -23.23
CA PHE A 331 -16.84 6.54 -23.67
C PHE A 331 -16.17 6.95 -24.98
N SER A 332 -16.89 7.59 -25.89
CA SER A 332 -16.35 8.00 -27.17
C SER A 332 -15.81 9.43 -27.11
N ASN A 333 -14.72 9.67 -27.84
CA ASN A 333 -14.08 10.99 -27.96
C ASN A 333 -13.72 11.63 -26.59
N MET A 334 -13.30 10.82 -25.64
CA MET A 334 -12.81 11.33 -24.38
C MET A 334 -11.58 12.20 -24.59
N LYS A 335 -11.47 13.25 -23.77
CA LYS A 335 -10.31 14.15 -23.79
C LYS A 335 -9.05 13.36 -23.41
N PRO A 336 -7.98 13.39 -24.24
CA PRO A 336 -6.75 12.67 -23.92
C PRO A 336 -6.04 13.31 -22.73
N LEU A 337 -5.66 12.51 -21.76
CA LEU A 337 -4.80 12.93 -20.64
C LEU A 337 -3.35 12.76 -21.10
N LYS A 338 -2.58 13.84 -21.10
CA LYS A 338 -1.15 13.82 -21.48
C LYS A 338 -0.31 13.60 -20.23
N ILE A 339 0.44 12.52 -20.16
CA ILE A 339 1.34 12.21 -19.04
C ILE A 339 2.75 11.93 -19.51
#